data_42f46e92ac505a61bac2963f38b633d4
#
_entry.id   42f46e92ac505a61bac2963f38b633d4
#
_cell.length_a   1.000
_cell.length_b   1.000
_cell.length_c   1.000
_cell.angle_alpha   90.00
_cell.angle_beta   90.00
_cell.angle_gamma   90.00
#
_symmetry.space_group_name_H-M   'P 1'
#
loop_
_entity.id
_entity.type
_entity.pdbx_description
1 polymer ?
#
loop_
_entity_poly.entity_id
_entity_poly.type
_entity_poly.pdbx_seq_one_letter_code
_entity_poly.pdbx_strand_id
1 'polypeptide(L)'
;MTRNRPVPKVNAEDAAFVRGLVLYEDDKVIVFDKPSGLAVQAGGGVKQSLDGLLAAFAKSNGKRPRLVHRLDQGTSGVVVTARTQPAAASLSEEFASRRTEKTYLALVRGVLPATDAGVCETPLVKVEEGGRPRMIAAKPGRKGAQSAVTHWRVLSREGDVALIEVRPETGRMHQIRAHLSIAGMPILGDWLYGTGAEGAGRLMLHAARLSIRHPDGAH
;
A
#
# COMPACT_ATOMS: atom_id res chain seq x y z
N MET A 1 -18.08 12.71 23.55
CA MET A 1 -17.29 11.91 24.52
C MET A 1 -16.53 10.86 23.75
N THR A 2 -15.26 11.09 23.47
CA THR A 2 -14.37 10.14 22.78
C THR A 2 -14.05 9.01 23.75
N ARG A 3 -14.61 7.82 23.52
CA ARG A 3 -14.26 6.63 24.30
C ARG A 3 -12.76 6.39 24.20
N ASN A 4 -12.08 6.55 25.34
CA ASN A 4 -10.68 6.21 25.52
C ASN A 4 -10.54 4.69 25.33
N ARG A 5 -10.25 4.24 24.11
CA ARG A 5 -9.93 2.82 23.88
C ARG A 5 -8.59 2.55 24.57
N PRO A 6 -8.48 1.54 25.43
CA PRO A 6 -7.21 1.21 26.06
C PRO A 6 -6.17 0.95 24.98
N VAL A 7 -4.96 1.50 25.18
CA VAL A 7 -3.82 1.25 24.27
C VAL A 7 -3.54 -0.26 24.30
N PRO A 8 -3.54 -0.97 23.17
CA PRO A 8 -3.21 -2.38 23.14
C PRO A 8 -1.82 -2.59 23.76
N LYS A 9 -1.70 -3.54 24.68
CA LYS A 9 -0.38 -3.93 25.21
C LYS A 9 0.36 -4.70 24.12
N VAL A 10 1.50 -4.18 23.65
CA VAL A 10 2.41 -4.86 22.74
C VAL A 10 3.42 -5.61 23.61
N ASN A 11 3.63 -6.91 23.36
CA ASN A 11 4.65 -7.70 24.04
C ASN A 11 6.07 -7.29 23.59
N ALA A 12 7.09 -7.76 24.27
CA ALA A 12 8.48 -7.38 24.00
C ALA A 12 8.95 -7.83 22.58
N GLU A 13 8.51 -8.99 22.13
CA GLU A 13 8.85 -9.54 20.81
C GLU A 13 8.23 -8.68 19.68
N ASP A 14 6.95 -8.39 19.77
CA ASP A 14 6.24 -7.52 18.83
C ASP A 14 6.82 -6.10 18.81
N ALA A 15 7.21 -5.57 19.98
CA ALA A 15 7.85 -4.28 20.09
C ALA A 15 9.24 -4.27 19.40
N ALA A 16 10.04 -5.32 19.61
CA ALA A 16 11.33 -5.48 18.94
C ALA A 16 11.15 -5.62 17.42
N PHE A 17 10.18 -6.45 16.99
CA PHE A 17 9.85 -6.64 15.59
C PHE A 17 9.52 -5.32 14.90
N VAL A 18 8.55 -4.55 15.42
CA VAL A 18 8.11 -3.31 14.76
C VAL A 18 9.19 -2.21 14.79
N ARG A 19 10.05 -2.19 15.82
CA ARG A 19 11.19 -1.28 15.88
C ARG A 19 12.24 -1.62 14.82
N GLY A 20 12.45 -2.90 14.53
CA GLY A 20 13.31 -3.36 13.44
C GLY A 20 12.84 -2.97 12.03
N LEU A 21 11.58 -2.58 11.87
CA LEU A 21 11.03 -2.11 10.59
C LEU A 21 11.24 -0.60 10.36
N VAL A 22 11.75 0.17 11.33
CA VAL A 22 11.89 1.62 11.23
C VAL A 22 13.03 1.97 10.27
N LEU A 23 12.71 2.74 9.23
CA LEU A 23 13.67 3.31 8.29
C LEU A 23 14.10 4.73 8.69
N TYR A 24 13.16 5.50 9.27
CA TYR A 24 13.37 6.88 9.70
C TYR A 24 12.40 7.22 10.82
N GLU A 25 12.85 8.01 11.77
CA GLU A 25 12.04 8.49 12.89
C GLU A 25 12.49 9.88 13.32
N ASP A 26 11.50 10.78 13.54
CA ASP A 26 11.69 12.08 14.19
C ASP A 26 10.51 12.44 15.10
N ASP A 27 10.37 13.70 15.49
CA ASP A 27 9.29 14.16 16.38
C ASP A 27 7.89 14.16 15.73
N LYS A 28 7.81 14.12 14.41
CA LYS A 28 6.57 14.26 13.62
C LYS A 28 6.16 12.98 12.94
N VAL A 29 7.12 12.19 12.44
CA VAL A 29 6.86 11.02 11.61
C VAL A 29 7.66 9.81 12.04
N ILE A 30 7.16 8.62 11.68
CA ILE A 30 7.93 7.38 11.64
C ILE A 30 7.68 6.75 10.28
N VAL A 31 8.75 6.34 9.60
CA VAL A 31 8.71 5.62 8.32
C VAL A 31 9.12 4.18 8.54
N PHE A 32 8.34 3.25 8.02
CA PHE A 32 8.56 1.82 8.18
C PHE A 32 8.80 1.14 6.83
N ASP A 33 9.65 0.12 6.80
CA ASP A 33 9.66 -0.90 5.75
C ASP A 33 8.70 -2.04 6.14
N LYS A 34 7.47 -1.97 5.67
CA LYS A 34 6.45 -2.96 5.99
C LYS A 34 6.72 -4.28 5.25
N PRO A 35 6.88 -5.42 5.93
CA PRO A 35 6.99 -6.71 5.26
C PRO A 35 5.67 -7.11 4.56
N SER A 36 5.79 -7.94 3.53
CA SER A 36 4.64 -8.62 2.95
C SER A 36 3.95 -9.50 4.01
N GLY A 37 2.63 -9.59 3.97
CA GLY A 37 1.84 -10.37 4.95
C GLY A 37 1.38 -9.58 6.17
N LEU A 38 2.07 -8.51 6.57
CA LEU A 38 1.61 -7.63 7.66
C LEU A 38 0.50 -6.69 7.17
N ALA A 39 -0.69 -6.79 7.74
CA ALA A 39 -1.76 -5.85 7.46
C ALA A 39 -1.45 -4.46 8.05
N VAL A 40 -1.84 -3.38 7.37
CA VAL A 40 -1.71 -2.02 7.92
C VAL A 40 -2.74 -1.79 9.03
N GLN A 41 -3.98 -2.23 8.84
CA GLN A 41 -5.07 -2.10 9.81
C GLN A 41 -5.69 -3.45 10.15
N ALA A 42 -6.17 -3.59 11.37
CA ALA A 42 -6.93 -4.76 11.79
C ALA A 42 -8.29 -4.82 11.07
N GLY A 43 -8.76 -6.03 10.76
CA GLY A 43 -10.03 -6.31 10.10
C GLY A 43 -10.05 -7.74 9.55
N GLY A 44 -11.22 -8.32 9.34
CA GLY A 44 -11.36 -9.60 8.62
C GLY A 44 -10.55 -10.79 9.19
N GLY A 45 -10.41 -10.91 10.51
CA GLY A 45 -9.67 -12.01 11.14
C GLY A 45 -8.14 -11.79 11.25
N VAL A 46 -7.65 -10.60 10.94
CA VAL A 46 -6.23 -10.23 11.10
C VAL A 46 -5.88 -10.16 12.58
N LYS A 47 -4.96 -11.04 13.04
CA LYS A 47 -4.51 -11.11 14.44
C LYS A 47 -3.58 -9.95 14.80
N GLN A 48 -2.71 -9.52 13.88
CA GLN A 48 -1.71 -8.50 14.09
C GLN A 48 -1.70 -7.52 12.92
N SER A 49 -1.59 -6.22 13.20
CA SER A 49 -1.50 -5.17 12.17
C SER A 49 -0.49 -4.11 12.58
N LEU A 50 0.04 -3.38 11.60
CA LEU A 50 0.94 -2.25 11.87
C LEU A 50 0.29 -1.25 12.83
N ASP A 51 -1.01 -0.93 12.65
CA ASP A 51 -1.75 -0.03 13.56
C ASP A 51 -1.73 -0.51 15.01
N GLY A 52 -1.90 -1.81 15.24
CA GLY A 52 -1.79 -2.41 16.58
C GLY A 52 -0.38 -2.27 17.14
N LEU A 53 0.64 -2.57 16.31
CA LEU A 53 2.05 -2.52 16.68
C LEU A 53 2.55 -1.08 16.96
N LEU A 54 1.92 -0.04 16.41
CA LEU A 54 2.25 1.36 16.73
C LEU A 54 2.12 1.69 18.22
N ALA A 55 1.45 0.86 19.01
CA ALA A 55 1.41 1.00 20.46
C ALA A 55 2.80 0.88 21.12
N ALA A 56 3.77 0.20 20.47
CA ALA A 56 5.18 0.14 20.92
C ALA A 56 5.89 1.51 20.89
N PHE A 57 5.33 2.49 20.20
CA PHE A 57 5.83 3.88 20.10
C PHE A 57 4.95 4.86 20.90
N ALA A 58 4.08 4.36 21.77
CA ALA A 58 3.24 5.22 22.60
C ALA A 58 4.09 6.04 23.57
N LYS A 59 3.76 7.33 23.70
CA LYS A 59 4.36 8.21 24.73
C LYS A 59 3.79 7.87 26.11
N SER A 60 4.42 8.35 27.17
CA SER A 60 3.97 8.17 28.56
C SER A 60 2.53 8.62 28.82
N ASN A 61 2.03 9.58 28.05
CA ASN A 61 0.63 10.05 28.09
C ASN A 61 -0.35 9.20 27.29
N GLY A 62 0.06 8.02 26.78
CA GLY A 62 -0.75 7.08 25.99
C GLY A 62 -0.99 7.49 24.53
N LYS A 63 -0.46 8.64 24.06
CA LYS A 63 -0.57 9.02 22.64
C LYS A 63 0.38 8.16 21.81
N ARG A 64 -0.16 7.52 20.77
CA ARG A 64 0.59 6.67 19.84
C ARG A 64 0.58 7.26 18.43
N PRO A 65 1.54 6.87 17.55
CA PRO A 65 1.52 7.25 16.15
C PRO A 65 0.23 6.83 15.45
N ARG A 66 -0.11 7.52 14.36
CA ARG A 66 -1.34 7.36 13.60
C ARG A 66 -1.04 7.03 12.15
N LEU A 67 -1.81 6.11 11.59
CA LEU A 67 -1.80 5.86 10.15
C LEU A 67 -2.38 7.06 9.39
N VAL A 68 -1.77 7.40 8.27
CA VAL A 68 -2.22 8.44 7.34
C VAL A 68 -2.48 7.89 5.95
N HIS A 69 -1.96 6.72 5.65
CA HIS A 69 -2.25 5.94 4.43
C HIS A 69 -2.09 4.45 4.69
N ARG A 70 -2.31 3.65 3.65
CA ARG A 70 -2.21 2.20 3.77
C ARG A 70 -1.63 1.55 2.52
N LEU A 71 -1.01 0.39 2.73
CA LEU A 71 -0.69 -0.60 1.71
C LEU A 71 -1.59 -1.84 1.92
N ASP A 72 -1.78 -2.62 0.87
CA ASP A 72 -2.42 -3.93 0.98
C ASP A 72 -1.58 -4.87 1.86
N GLN A 73 -2.22 -5.86 2.47
CA GLN A 73 -1.54 -6.81 3.35
C GLN A 73 -0.34 -7.48 2.66
N GLY A 74 -0.52 -7.94 1.42
CA GLY A 74 0.53 -8.60 0.64
C GLY A 74 1.61 -7.65 0.09
N THR A 75 1.34 -6.35 -0.02
CA THR A 75 2.30 -5.36 -0.51
C THR A 75 3.33 -5.04 0.56
N SER A 76 4.61 -5.10 0.23
CA SER A 76 5.72 -4.67 1.10
C SER A 76 6.17 -3.25 0.80
N GLY A 77 7.00 -2.68 1.68
CA GLY A 77 7.73 -1.41 1.47
C GLY A 77 7.24 -0.24 2.31
N VAL A 78 7.52 0.96 1.86
CA VAL A 78 7.47 2.20 2.62
C VAL A 78 6.05 2.56 3.09
N VAL A 79 5.90 2.74 4.42
CA VAL A 79 4.70 3.29 5.07
C VAL A 79 5.11 4.39 6.01
N VAL A 80 4.54 5.60 5.86
CA VAL A 80 4.71 6.72 6.79
C VAL A 80 3.55 6.79 7.78
N THR A 81 3.88 7.11 9.02
CA THR A 81 2.91 7.35 10.10
C THR A 81 3.20 8.69 10.77
N ALA A 82 2.18 9.30 11.37
CA ALA A 82 2.31 10.57 12.06
C ALA A 82 2.39 10.36 13.59
N ARG A 83 3.32 11.02 14.26
CA ARG A 83 3.48 10.97 15.74
C ARG A 83 2.59 11.94 16.48
N THR A 84 2.09 12.96 15.79
CA THR A 84 1.25 14.02 16.36
C THR A 84 -0.02 14.22 15.56
N GLN A 85 -1.04 14.82 16.19
CA GLN A 85 -2.29 15.13 15.48
C GLN A 85 -2.10 16.16 14.34
N PRO A 86 -1.34 17.26 14.52
CA PRO A 86 -1.05 18.17 13.41
C PRO A 86 -0.31 17.50 12.26
N ALA A 87 0.70 16.67 12.54
CA ALA A 87 1.41 15.93 11.51
C ALA A 87 0.47 14.97 10.76
N ALA A 88 -0.46 14.30 11.47
CA ALA A 88 -1.43 13.44 10.83
C ALA A 88 -2.38 14.21 9.89
N ALA A 89 -2.81 15.40 10.26
CA ALA A 89 -3.65 16.25 9.42
C ALA A 89 -2.88 16.69 8.16
N SER A 90 -1.65 17.19 8.32
CA SER A 90 -0.78 17.63 7.22
C SER A 90 -0.52 16.49 6.23
N LEU A 91 -0.06 15.33 6.69
CA LEU A 91 0.21 14.19 5.81
C LEU A 91 -1.06 13.66 5.14
N SER A 92 -2.20 13.61 5.85
CA SER A 92 -3.46 13.17 5.25
C SER A 92 -3.91 14.11 4.13
N GLU A 93 -3.67 15.41 4.25
CA GLU A 93 -3.94 16.37 3.20
C GLU A 93 -3.03 16.19 1.99
N GLU A 94 -1.73 15.91 2.19
CA GLU A 94 -0.80 15.59 1.11
C GLU A 94 -1.28 14.38 0.28
N PHE A 95 -1.76 13.32 0.94
CA PHE A 95 -2.35 12.17 0.25
C PHE A 95 -3.67 12.51 -0.46
N ALA A 96 -4.55 13.27 0.18
CA ALA A 96 -5.86 13.64 -0.37
C ALA A 96 -5.74 14.55 -1.60
N SER A 97 -4.80 15.49 -1.57
CA SER A 97 -4.53 16.43 -2.67
C SER A 97 -3.66 15.84 -3.79
N ARG A 98 -3.27 14.56 -3.68
CA ARG A 98 -2.43 13.84 -4.67
C ARG A 98 -1.05 14.50 -4.91
N ARG A 99 -0.54 15.25 -3.95
CA ARG A 99 0.81 15.83 -4.02
C ARG A 99 1.92 14.82 -3.73
N THR A 100 1.55 13.64 -3.21
CA THR A 100 2.49 12.55 -2.94
C THR A 100 2.85 11.80 -4.22
N GLU A 101 4.14 11.59 -4.45
CA GLU A 101 4.62 10.69 -5.49
C GLU A 101 4.91 9.33 -4.89
N LYS A 102 4.38 8.30 -5.52
CA LYS A 102 4.52 6.90 -5.09
C LYS A 102 5.14 6.09 -6.21
N THR A 103 6.24 5.42 -5.92
CA THR A 103 6.88 4.50 -6.87
C THR A 103 6.88 3.11 -6.30
N TYR A 104 6.38 2.17 -7.07
CA TYR A 104 6.36 0.75 -6.74
C TYR A 104 7.24 -0.01 -7.72
N LEU A 105 7.77 -1.13 -7.27
CA LEU A 105 8.37 -2.17 -8.12
C LEU A 105 7.45 -3.39 -8.11
N ALA A 106 7.25 -3.97 -9.28
CA ALA A 106 6.47 -5.19 -9.42
C ALA A 106 7.16 -6.17 -10.38
N LEU A 107 7.15 -7.45 -10.04
CA LEU A 107 7.43 -8.51 -11.01
C LEU A 107 6.10 -8.96 -11.61
N VAL A 108 5.99 -8.87 -12.91
CA VAL A 108 4.79 -9.24 -13.68
C VAL A 108 5.09 -10.38 -14.64
N ARG A 109 4.08 -11.16 -14.98
CA ARG A 109 4.15 -12.24 -15.97
C ARG A 109 2.92 -12.19 -16.87
N GLY A 110 3.05 -12.57 -18.11
CA GLY A 110 1.95 -12.69 -19.06
C GLY A 110 2.25 -12.08 -20.42
N VAL A 111 1.24 -11.48 -21.04
CA VAL A 111 1.39 -10.82 -22.34
C VAL A 111 2.03 -9.44 -22.14
N LEU A 112 3.37 -9.44 -22.12
CA LEU A 112 4.12 -8.19 -21.95
C LEU A 112 3.96 -7.32 -23.21
N PRO A 113 3.55 -6.04 -23.07
CA PRO A 113 3.47 -5.11 -24.19
C PRO A 113 4.82 -4.98 -24.92
N ALA A 114 4.79 -4.72 -26.22
CA ALA A 114 6.01 -4.43 -26.99
C ALA A 114 6.66 -3.10 -26.58
N THR A 115 5.87 -2.18 -26.01
CA THR A 115 6.34 -0.89 -25.50
C THR A 115 6.97 -1.05 -24.13
N ASP A 116 7.98 -0.23 -23.82
CA ASP A 116 8.63 -0.23 -22.51
C ASP A 116 7.93 0.65 -21.46
N ALA A 117 6.86 1.33 -21.82
CA ALA A 117 6.05 2.13 -20.90
C ALA A 117 4.61 2.24 -21.37
N GLY A 118 3.72 2.54 -20.44
CA GLY A 118 2.31 2.77 -20.72
C GLY A 118 1.53 3.30 -19.53
N VAL A 119 0.23 3.51 -19.75
CA VAL A 119 -0.71 4.01 -18.76
C VAL A 119 -1.96 3.13 -18.78
N CYS A 120 -2.44 2.78 -17.58
CA CYS A 120 -3.73 2.14 -17.37
C CYS A 120 -4.68 3.19 -16.77
N GLU A 121 -5.75 3.52 -17.51
CA GLU A 121 -6.74 4.52 -17.12
C GLU A 121 -8.15 3.93 -16.96
N THR A 122 -8.24 2.61 -16.97
CA THR A 122 -9.52 1.90 -16.83
C THR A 122 -10.18 2.23 -15.48
N PRO A 123 -11.39 2.81 -15.47
CA PRO A 123 -12.10 3.03 -14.22
C PRO A 123 -12.34 1.71 -13.49
N LEU A 124 -12.25 1.73 -12.17
CA LEU A 124 -12.37 0.54 -11.34
C LEU A 124 -13.64 0.61 -10.48
N VAL A 125 -14.29 -0.53 -10.30
CA VAL A 125 -15.41 -0.67 -9.38
C VAL A 125 -15.17 -1.81 -8.41
N LYS A 126 -15.54 -1.58 -7.14
CA LYS A 126 -15.47 -2.60 -6.10
C LYS A 126 -16.61 -3.61 -6.28
N VAL A 127 -16.28 -4.89 -6.26
CA VAL A 127 -17.21 -6.01 -6.21
C VAL A 127 -16.83 -6.94 -5.07
N GLU A 128 -17.76 -7.80 -4.69
CA GLU A 128 -17.49 -8.91 -3.79
C GLU A 128 -17.57 -10.21 -4.58
N GLU A 129 -16.55 -11.02 -4.52
CA GLU A 129 -16.45 -12.32 -5.19
C GLU A 129 -15.93 -13.35 -4.20
N GLY A 130 -16.70 -14.41 -3.97
CA GLY A 130 -16.34 -15.43 -2.98
C GLY A 130 -16.16 -14.89 -1.54
N GLY A 131 -16.95 -13.87 -1.15
CA GLY A 131 -16.86 -13.21 0.17
C GLY A 131 -15.62 -12.30 0.33
N ARG A 132 -14.93 -11.98 -0.76
CA ARG A 132 -13.74 -11.14 -0.75
C ARG A 132 -13.91 -9.91 -1.64
N PRO A 133 -13.54 -8.71 -1.16
CA PRO A 133 -13.60 -7.52 -1.98
C PRO A 133 -12.48 -7.53 -3.02
N ARG A 134 -12.83 -7.24 -4.28
CA ARG A 134 -11.87 -7.00 -5.37
C ARG A 134 -12.31 -5.82 -6.24
N MET A 135 -11.36 -5.29 -7.00
CA MET A 135 -11.63 -4.25 -8.00
C MET A 135 -11.65 -4.88 -9.39
N ILE A 136 -12.62 -4.50 -10.20
CA ILE A 136 -12.70 -4.92 -11.60
C ILE A 136 -12.85 -3.70 -12.50
N ALA A 137 -12.62 -3.87 -13.82
CA ALA A 137 -12.91 -2.84 -14.81
C ALA A 137 -14.39 -2.44 -14.75
N ALA A 138 -14.64 -1.16 -14.60
CA ALA A 138 -16.02 -0.65 -14.62
C ALA A 138 -16.49 -0.44 -16.05
N LYS A 139 -17.66 -0.97 -16.39
CA LYS A 139 -18.35 -0.63 -17.66
C LYS A 139 -18.82 0.84 -17.62
N PRO A 140 -18.95 1.52 -18.76
CA PRO A 140 -19.51 2.87 -18.84
C PRO A 140 -20.86 2.97 -18.09
N GLY A 141 -21.04 4.03 -17.31
CA GLY A 141 -22.26 4.25 -16.52
C GLY A 141 -22.40 3.37 -15.26
N ARG A 142 -21.43 2.52 -14.93
CA ARG A 142 -21.49 1.66 -13.75
C ARG A 142 -21.47 2.50 -12.46
N LYS A 143 -22.53 2.41 -11.66
CA LYS A 143 -22.60 3.07 -10.34
C LYS A 143 -21.46 2.59 -9.43
N GLY A 144 -20.78 3.54 -8.77
CA GLY A 144 -19.65 3.25 -7.89
C GLY A 144 -18.30 3.11 -8.63
N ALA A 145 -18.27 3.31 -9.95
CA ALA A 145 -17.03 3.39 -10.71
C ALA A 145 -16.17 4.57 -10.23
N GLN A 146 -14.89 4.34 -10.09
CA GLN A 146 -13.90 5.32 -9.64
C GLN A 146 -12.82 5.47 -10.71
N SER A 147 -12.50 6.70 -11.09
CA SER A 147 -11.35 6.96 -11.94
C SER A 147 -10.06 6.46 -11.27
N ALA A 148 -9.21 5.84 -12.05
CA ALA A 148 -7.93 5.32 -11.60
C ALA A 148 -6.91 5.48 -12.72
N VAL A 149 -5.70 5.93 -12.39
CA VAL A 149 -4.60 6.14 -13.33
C VAL A 149 -3.34 5.51 -12.76
N THR A 150 -2.70 4.66 -13.55
CA THR A 150 -1.47 3.94 -13.15
C THR A 150 -0.50 3.96 -14.33
N HIS A 151 0.62 4.66 -14.18
CA HIS A 151 1.73 4.63 -15.11
C HIS A 151 2.63 3.44 -14.80
N TRP A 152 3.21 2.83 -15.82
CA TRP A 152 4.18 1.77 -15.65
C TRP A 152 5.33 1.92 -16.67
N ARG A 153 6.51 1.42 -16.31
CA ARG A 153 7.69 1.39 -17.14
C ARG A 153 8.47 0.10 -16.90
N VAL A 154 8.86 -0.59 -17.96
CA VAL A 154 9.72 -1.78 -17.87
C VAL A 154 11.14 -1.37 -17.51
N LEU A 155 11.70 -2.04 -16.51
CA LEU A 155 13.09 -1.89 -16.09
C LEU A 155 13.97 -3.00 -16.66
N SER A 156 13.43 -4.24 -16.71
CA SER A 156 14.09 -5.38 -17.30
C SER A 156 13.07 -6.44 -17.71
N ARG A 157 13.46 -7.30 -18.67
CA ARG A 157 12.66 -8.43 -19.17
C ARG A 157 13.50 -9.71 -19.17
N GLU A 158 12.88 -10.81 -18.78
CA GLU A 158 13.47 -12.15 -18.87
C GLU A 158 12.37 -13.16 -19.21
N GLY A 159 12.37 -13.62 -20.47
CA GLY A 159 11.31 -14.49 -20.99
C GLY A 159 9.93 -13.81 -20.91
N ASP A 160 8.98 -14.45 -20.22
CA ASP A 160 7.62 -13.98 -19.98
C ASP A 160 7.47 -13.14 -18.71
N VAL A 161 8.57 -12.84 -18.01
CA VAL A 161 8.60 -12.05 -16.78
C VAL A 161 9.24 -10.68 -17.04
N ALA A 162 8.71 -9.64 -16.38
CA ALA A 162 9.32 -8.32 -16.38
C ALA A 162 9.34 -7.73 -14.97
N LEU A 163 10.43 -7.03 -14.67
CA LEU A 163 10.48 -6.07 -13.56
C LEU A 163 9.98 -4.72 -14.09
N ILE A 164 8.96 -4.19 -13.47
CA ILE A 164 8.38 -2.89 -13.85
C ILE A 164 8.38 -1.91 -12.68
N GLU A 165 8.60 -0.65 -13.01
CA GLU A 165 8.30 0.48 -12.14
C GLU A 165 6.86 0.92 -12.36
N VAL A 166 6.12 1.18 -11.27
CA VAL A 166 4.71 1.57 -11.33
C VAL A 166 4.49 2.83 -10.51
N ARG A 167 3.83 3.82 -11.09
CA ARG A 167 3.51 5.11 -10.46
C ARG A 167 2.00 5.37 -10.53
N PRO A 168 1.25 5.08 -9.45
CA PRO A 168 -0.18 5.38 -9.41
C PRO A 168 -0.42 6.86 -9.06
N GLU A 169 -1.21 7.59 -9.87
CA GLU A 169 -1.68 8.94 -9.54
C GLU A 169 -2.81 8.91 -8.50
N THR A 170 -3.64 7.90 -8.57
CA THR A 170 -4.76 7.66 -7.66
C THR A 170 -4.42 6.54 -6.67
N GLY A 171 -5.21 6.38 -5.60
CA GLY A 171 -4.97 5.39 -4.55
C GLY A 171 -6.20 4.51 -4.29
N ARG A 172 -6.79 3.88 -5.33
CA ARG A 172 -7.93 2.97 -5.14
C ARG A 172 -7.48 1.65 -4.55
N MET A 173 -8.40 0.97 -3.87
CA MET A 173 -8.14 -0.37 -3.33
C MET A 173 -7.59 -1.27 -4.44
N HIS A 174 -6.53 -2.01 -4.18
CA HIS A 174 -5.89 -2.94 -5.12
C HIS A 174 -5.60 -2.38 -6.54
N GLN A 175 -5.50 -1.05 -6.69
CA GLN A 175 -5.47 -0.40 -8.00
C GLN A 175 -4.39 -0.96 -8.93
N ILE A 176 -3.13 -1.01 -8.48
CA ILE A 176 -2.01 -1.49 -9.27
C ILE A 176 -2.25 -2.94 -9.69
N ARG A 177 -2.67 -3.78 -8.77
CA ARG A 177 -2.94 -5.21 -8.98
C ARG A 177 -4.04 -5.42 -10.04
N ALA A 178 -5.15 -4.69 -9.91
CA ALA A 178 -6.27 -4.76 -10.85
C ALA A 178 -5.86 -4.24 -12.24
N HIS A 179 -5.21 -3.08 -12.32
CA HIS A 179 -4.78 -2.49 -13.59
C HIS A 179 -3.80 -3.38 -14.35
N LEU A 180 -2.78 -3.90 -13.69
CA LEU A 180 -1.80 -4.77 -14.34
C LEU A 180 -2.42 -6.10 -14.80
N SER A 181 -3.34 -6.66 -14.02
CA SER A 181 -4.11 -7.85 -14.44
C SER A 181 -5.00 -7.57 -15.65
N ILE A 182 -5.73 -6.44 -15.66
CA ILE A 182 -6.55 -6.01 -16.81
C ILE A 182 -5.70 -5.80 -18.05
N ALA A 183 -4.48 -5.30 -17.89
CA ALA A 183 -3.52 -5.09 -18.99
C ALA A 183 -2.84 -6.39 -19.49
N GLY A 184 -3.20 -7.56 -18.94
CA GLY A 184 -2.65 -8.85 -19.35
C GLY A 184 -1.29 -9.19 -18.75
N MET A 185 -0.82 -8.41 -17.79
CA MET A 185 0.47 -8.61 -17.10
C MET A 185 0.28 -8.65 -15.57
N PRO A 186 -0.42 -9.67 -15.03
CA PRO A 186 -0.65 -9.80 -13.60
C PRO A 186 0.65 -9.89 -12.81
N ILE A 187 0.61 -9.44 -11.56
CA ILE A 187 1.75 -9.48 -10.64
C ILE A 187 1.99 -10.92 -10.19
N LEU A 188 3.24 -11.37 -10.19
CA LEU A 188 3.62 -12.67 -9.65
C LEU A 188 3.23 -12.79 -8.17
N GLY A 189 2.68 -13.96 -7.80
CA GLY A 189 2.21 -14.22 -6.44
C GLY A 189 0.89 -13.52 -6.07
N ASP A 190 0.20 -12.92 -7.03
CA ASP A 190 -1.12 -12.33 -6.80
C ASP A 190 -2.22 -13.38 -6.95
N TRP A 191 -2.61 -14.00 -5.84
CA TRP A 191 -3.66 -15.02 -5.78
C TRP A 191 -5.07 -14.49 -6.07
N LEU A 192 -5.29 -13.16 -6.03
CA LEU A 192 -6.61 -12.54 -6.26
C LEU A 192 -6.80 -12.07 -7.70
N TYR A 193 -5.73 -11.61 -8.36
CA TYR A 193 -5.76 -11.01 -9.69
C TYR A 193 -4.91 -11.77 -10.71
N GLY A 194 -4.04 -12.66 -10.27
CA GLY A 194 -3.19 -13.49 -11.12
C GLY A 194 -3.83 -14.84 -11.46
N THR A 195 -3.08 -15.65 -12.21
CA THR A 195 -3.47 -17.01 -12.60
C THR A 195 -3.11 -18.07 -11.56
N GLY A 196 -2.54 -17.66 -10.42
CA GLY A 196 -2.06 -18.54 -9.36
C GLY A 196 -0.65 -18.18 -8.90
N ALA A 197 -0.18 -18.85 -7.83
CA ALA A 197 1.11 -18.57 -7.19
C ALA A 197 2.31 -19.16 -7.95
N GLU A 198 2.33 -19.09 -9.27
CA GLU A 198 3.37 -19.68 -10.10
C GLU A 198 4.73 -19.06 -9.81
N GLY A 199 5.48 -19.70 -8.91
CA GLY A 199 6.89 -19.41 -8.64
C GLY A 199 7.20 -18.27 -7.67
N ALA A 200 6.21 -17.62 -7.02
CA ALA A 200 6.47 -16.59 -6.03
C ALA A 200 5.78 -16.91 -4.70
N GLY A 201 6.55 -16.97 -3.60
CA GLY A 201 6.06 -17.26 -2.25
C GLY A 201 5.23 -16.11 -1.64
N ARG A 202 5.09 -14.96 -2.33
CA ARG A 202 4.34 -13.79 -1.89
C ARG A 202 3.94 -12.91 -3.08
N LEU A 203 3.06 -11.94 -2.84
CA LEU A 203 2.79 -10.88 -3.81
C LEU A 203 4.07 -10.07 -4.11
N MET A 204 4.52 -10.09 -5.37
CA MET A 204 5.74 -9.41 -5.82
C MET A 204 5.46 -7.95 -6.17
N LEU A 205 4.91 -7.22 -5.20
CA LEU A 205 4.65 -5.77 -5.25
C LEU A 205 5.29 -5.10 -4.04
N HIS A 206 6.11 -4.08 -4.31
CA HIS A 206 6.88 -3.37 -3.29
C HIS A 206 6.76 -1.86 -3.46
N ALA A 207 6.33 -1.16 -2.43
CA ALA A 207 6.32 0.31 -2.36
C ALA A 207 7.77 0.80 -2.13
N ALA A 208 8.50 1.04 -3.22
CA ALA A 208 9.94 1.29 -3.18
C ALA A 208 10.28 2.73 -2.77
N ARG A 209 9.39 3.70 -3.11
CA ARG A 209 9.63 5.12 -2.82
C ARG A 209 8.32 5.85 -2.56
N LEU A 210 8.35 6.74 -1.57
CA LEU A 210 7.32 7.71 -1.28
C LEU A 210 7.98 9.09 -1.15
N SER A 211 7.59 10.04 -2.02
CA SER A 211 7.96 11.45 -1.89
C SER A 211 6.75 12.20 -1.35
N ILE A 212 6.92 12.83 -0.21
CA ILE A 212 5.86 13.54 0.52
C ILE A 212 6.46 14.71 1.28
N ARG A 213 5.75 15.84 1.31
CA ARG A 213 6.18 17.00 2.08
C ARG A 213 6.13 16.69 3.59
N HIS A 214 7.23 16.97 4.27
CA HIS A 214 7.31 16.81 5.71
C HIS A 214 6.38 17.82 6.42
N PRO A 215 5.74 17.44 7.56
CA PRO A 215 4.83 18.35 8.31
C PRO A 215 5.45 19.69 8.72
N ASP A 216 6.77 19.75 8.88
CA ASP A 216 7.49 21.00 9.19
C ASP A 216 7.92 21.79 7.93
N GLY A 217 7.47 21.38 6.74
CA GLY A 217 7.71 22.10 5.49
C GLY A 217 8.96 21.73 4.71
N ALA A 218 9.83 20.83 5.24
CA ALA A 218 10.93 20.23 4.50
C ALA A 218 10.46 19.16 3.50
N HIS A 219 11.27 18.89 2.47
CA HIS A 219 11.04 17.79 1.51
C HIS A 219 12.04 16.68 1.75
#